data_bd024b780e8ffdd409f07e382fe5d5f2
#
_entry.id   bd024b780e8ffdd409f07e382fe5d5f2
#
_cell.length_a   1.000
_cell.length_b   1.000
_cell.length_c   1.000
_cell.angle_alpha   90.00
_cell.angle_beta   90.00
_cell.angle_gamma   90.00
#
_symmetry.space_group_name_H-M   'P 1'
#
loop_
_entity.id
_entity.type
_entity.pdbx_description
1 polymer ?
#
loop_
_entity_poly.entity_id
_entity_poly.type
_entity_poly.pdbx_seq_one_letter_code
_entity_poly.pdbx_strand_id
1 'polypeptide(L)'
;MKRKSLAIYILIGMLLTPLMMRAEEHTLRAQADRPGMGTGTNVLTFGVLQWETGFEVLHIPGMHVATLPTTLLRFGLHERAELRVEFTGDKIFSDHPDTAPLEPEDARYFCEPLNIGTKLMLWPGSDEPRLKWIPRTSVMLNLGIPLTKAVADMMPISGRADLLFENDITSWLTAEYEFGVHWREWAPMPDFFVAFGFDIAATEKLGFFIENYDYFDCDHLNVDIKGYSTKYDVNLDFGVTYMPHPRVQLDMYAGFNCYATDAIVRGPKNNCYFGFGVTWLYYSKKHDSRKQ
;
A
#
# COMPACT_ATOMS: atom_id res chain seq x y z
N MET A 1 26.45 9.60 -20.81
CA MET A 1 25.94 10.74 -19.98
C MET A 1 24.56 11.28 -20.35
N LYS A 2 24.01 11.10 -21.55
CA LYS A 2 22.73 11.73 -21.97
C LYS A 2 21.44 11.04 -21.48
N ARG A 3 21.46 9.78 -21.05
CA ARG A 3 20.23 9.05 -20.59
C ARG A 3 19.79 9.40 -19.18
N LYS A 4 20.71 9.76 -18.27
CA LYS A 4 20.37 10.12 -16.87
C LYS A 4 19.65 11.47 -16.75
N SER A 5 19.92 12.41 -17.67
CA SER A 5 19.22 13.71 -17.67
C SER A 5 17.74 13.60 -18.08
N LEU A 6 17.39 12.70 -19.00
CA LEU A 6 16.01 12.59 -19.48
C LEU A 6 15.05 12.08 -18.39
N ALA A 7 15.48 11.12 -17.58
CA ALA A 7 14.68 10.58 -16.47
C ALA A 7 14.40 11.65 -15.41
N ILE A 8 15.39 12.50 -15.11
CA ILE A 8 15.23 13.61 -14.15
C ILE A 8 14.25 14.65 -14.68
N TYR A 9 14.30 14.99 -15.96
CA TYR A 9 13.37 15.96 -16.56
C TYR A 9 11.94 15.40 -16.65
N ILE A 10 11.77 14.11 -16.89
CA ILE A 10 10.47 13.44 -16.86
C ILE A 10 9.91 13.46 -15.43
N LEU A 11 10.74 13.14 -14.44
CA LEU A 11 10.35 13.17 -13.01
C LEU A 11 9.97 14.59 -12.55
N ILE A 12 10.77 15.60 -12.91
CA ILE A 12 10.49 17.01 -12.63
C ILE A 12 9.24 17.49 -13.38
N GLY A 13 9.07 17.09 -14.63
CA GLY A 13 7.87 17.39 -15.42
C GLY A 13 6.60 16.79 -14.82
N MET A 14 6.67 15.55 -14.31
CA MET A 14 5.57 14.90 -13.62
C MET A 14 5.23 15.54 -12.28
N LEU A 15 6.22 16.08 -11.56
CA LEU A 15 6.03 16.81 -10.29
C LEU A 15 5.46 18.23 -10.49
N LEU A 16 5.69 18.86 -11.64
CA LEU A 16 5.27 20.25 -11.90
C LEU A 16 3.89 20.36 -12.60
N THR A 17 3.38 19.29 -13.22
CA THR A 17 2.08 19.31 -13.88
C THR A 17 0.88 19.55 -12.94
N PRO A 18 0.89 19.19 -11.62
CA PRO A 18 -0.22 19.49 -10.71
C PRO A 18 -0.46 20.97 -10.45
N LEU A 19 0.56 21.81 -10.58
CA LEU A 19 0.50 23.23 -10.20
C LEU A 19 -0.37 24.12 -11.12
N MET A 20 -0.82 23.59 -12.27
CA MET A 20 -1.54 24.40 -13.26
C MET A 20 -3.06 24.16 -13.36
N MET A 21 -3.64 23.32 -12.50
CA MET A 21 -5.08 23.02 -12.59
C MET A 21 -5.93 23.88 -11.65
N ARG A 22 -6.76 24.73 -12.23
CA ARG A 22 -7.75 25.59 -11.56
C ARG A 22 -8.93 24.74 -11.09
N ALA A 23 -9.28 24.84 -9.80
CA ALA A 23 -10.41 24.13 -9.19
C ALA A 23 -11.76 24.62 -9.71
N GLU A 24 -12.70 23.70 -9.99
CA GLU A 24 -14.12 23.97 -10.17
C GLU A 24 -14.96 23.06 -9.24
N GLU A 25 -16.11 23.57 -8.81
CA GLU A 25 -17.02 23.02 -7.80
C GLU A 25 -17.57 21.63 -8.13
N HIS A 26 -17.82 20.82 -7.12
CA HIS A 26 -18.16 19.38 -7.11
C HIS A 26 -17.02 18.47 -7.54
N THR A 27 -15.88 18.64 -6.90
CA THR A 27 -14.72 17.82 -7.17
C THR A 27 -14.80 16.48 -6.44
N LEU A 28 -14.65 15.38 -7.18
CA LEU A 28 -14.30 14.10 -6.59
C LEU A 28 -13.06 14.29 -5.71
N ARG A 29 -13.02 13.64 -4.56
CA ARG A 29 -11.88 13.68 -3.64
C ARG A 29 -10.96 12.49 -3.90
N ALA A 30 -9.66 12.69 -3.73
CA ALA A 30 -8.70 11.61 -3.71
C ALA A 30 -9.07 10.63 -2.58
N GLN A 31 -9.01 9.35 -2.87
CA GLN A 31 -9.29 8.25 -1.95
C GLN A 31 -8.09 7.31 -2.01
N ALA A 32 -7.03 7.71 -1.32
CA ALA A 32 -5.78 6.97 -1.34
C ALA A 32 -5.91 5.66 -0.56
N ASP A 33 -5.24 4.62 -1.05
CA ASP A 33 -4.95 3.42 -0.28
C ASP A 33 -3.68 3.61 0.58
N ARG A 34 -3.11 4.81 0.55
CA ARG A 34 -2.00 5.28 1.38
C ARG A 34 -2.51 6.25 2.46
N PRO A 35 -1.81 6.41 3.57
CA PRO A 35 -0.68 5.62 4.07
C PRO A 35 -1.18 4.36 4.80
N GLY A 36 -0.27 3.52 5.28
CA GLY A 36 -0.59 2.28 5.98
C GLY A 36 -0.42 1.04 5.11
N MET A 37 -0.57 -0.11 5.71
CA MET A 37 -0.45 -1.43 5.07
C MET A 37 -1.81 -2.01 4.69
N GLY A 38 -2.87 -1.66 5.42
CA GLY A 38 -4.25 -1.99 5.09
C GLY A 38 -4.76 -1.22 3.88
N THR A 39 -5.72 -1.79 3.22
CA THR A 39 -6.31 -1.24 2.00
C THR A 39 -7.78 -0.91 2.24
N GLY A 40 -8.18 0.33 1.93
CA GLY A 40 -9.57 0.76 2.03
C GLY A 40 -10.49 0.08 1.01
N THR A 41 -11.81 0.08 1.29
CA THR A 41 -12.82 -0.56 0.43
C THR A 41 -13.15 0.25 -0.82
N ASN A 42 -12.77 1.52 -0.87
CA ASN A 42 -13.17 2.45 -1.92
C ASN A 42 -12.61 2.07 -3.30
N VAL A 43 -13.45 2.14 -4.33
CA VAL A 43 -13.07 2.00 -5.73
C VAL A 43 -13.26 3.32 -6.46
N LEU A 44 -12.42 3.58 -7.46
CA LEU A 44 -12.52 4.81 -8.25
C LEU A 44 -13.73 4.76 -9.20
N THR A 45 -14.40 5.88 -9.34
CA THR A 45 -15.48 6.06 -10.31
C THR A 45 -14.96 5.86 -11.74
N PHE A 46 -15.82 5.35 -12.63
CA PHE A 46 -15.49 5.09 -14.03
C PHE A 46 -14.78 6.27 -14.71
N GLY A 47 -13.65 5.99 -15.38
CA GLY A 47 -12.86 6.98 -16.14
C GLY A 47 -12.01 7.93 -15.30
N VAL A 48 -11.94 7.70 -13.99
CA VAL A 48 -11.05 8.41 -13.07
C VAL A 48 -9.72 7.66 -12.97
N LEU A 49 -8.61 8.40 -13.02
CA LEU A 49 -7.26 7.90 -12.77
C LEU A 49 -6.75 8.50 -11.46
N GLN A 50 -6.21 7.68 -10.58
CA GLN A 50 -5.48 8.11 -9.38
C GLN A 50 -4.06 7.57 -9.44
N TRP A 51 -3.11 8.43 -9.14
CA TRP A 51 -1.71 8.10 -9.00
C TRP A 51 -1.28 8.33 -7.57
N GLU A 52 -0.78 7.29 -6.95
CA GLU A 52 -0.22 7.29 -5.61
C GLU A 52 1.25 6.96 -5.71
N THR A 53 2.12 7.73 -5.08
CA THR A 53 3.55 7.45 -5.06
C THR A 53 4.17 7.93 -3.77
N GLY A 54 5.26 7.29 -3.37
CA GLY A 54 5.90 7.64 -2.12
C GLY A 54 7.30 7.08 -2.00
N PHE A 55 7.81 7.25 -0.82
CA PHE A 55 9.11 6.82 -0.36
C PHE A 55 8.98 6.23 1.03
N GLU A 56 9.70 5.15 1.30
CA GLU A 56 9.79 4.53 2.62
C GLU A 56 11.24 4.17 2.94
N VAL A 57 11.59 4.24 4.20
CA VAL A 57 12.83 3.67 4.73
C VAL A 57 12.48 2.73 5.86
N LEU A 58 12.87 1.49 5.70
CA LEU A 58 12.84 0.45 6.73
C LEU A 58 14.23 0.31 7.35
N HIS A 59 14.29 0.33 8.67
CA HIS A 59 15.46 0.04 9.47
C HIS A 59 15.31 -1.33 10.14
N ILE A 60 16.27 -2.22 9.88
CA ILE A 60 16.46 -3.48 10.60
C ILE A 60 17.91 -3.53 11.09
N PRO A 61 18.25 -4.25 12.18
CA PRO A 61 19.62 -4.34 12.67
C PRO A 61 20.59 -4.77 11.58
N GLY A 62 21.57 -3.92 11.29
CA GLY A 62 22.60 -4.17 10.27
C GLY A 62 22.17 -3.90 8.83
N MET A 63 20.94 -3.45 8.59
CA MET A 63 20.45 -3.22 7.23
C MET A 63 19.41 -2.09 7.20
N HIS A 64 19.43 -1.32 6.12
CA HIS A 64 18.37 -0.37 5.77
C HIS A 64 17.83 -0.67 4.38
N VAL A 65 16.53 -0.62 4.21
CA VAL A 65 15.89 -0.74 2.90
C VAL A 65 15.23 0.59 2.58
N ALA A 66 15.61 1.21 1.48
CA ALA A 66 14.93 2.38 0.95
C ALA A 66 14.07 1.96 -0.25
N THR A 67 12.78 2.08 -0.09
CA THR A 67 11.78 1.80 -1.14
C THR A 67 11.44 3.08 -1.86
N LEU A 68 11.82 3.19 -3.13
CA LEU A 68 11.63 4.40 -3.95
C LEU A 68 11.68 4.07 -5.45
N PRO A 69 10.63 4.40 -6.20
CA PRO A 69 9.32 4.82 -5.73
C PRO A 69 8.47 3.62 -5.29
N THR A 70 7.55 3.84 -4.36
CA THR A 70 6.33 3.05 -4.31
C THR A 70 5.34 3.73 -5.25
N THR A 71 4.82 3.07 -6.24
CA THR A 71 3.89 3.68 -7.19
C THR A 71 2.70 2.78 -7.42
N LEU A 72 1.52 3.30 -7.19
CA LEU A 72 0.24 2.65 -7.47
C LEU A 72 -0.57 3.53 -8.43
N LEU A 73 -0.93 2.97 -9.58
CA LEU A 73 -1.88 3.56 -10.51
C LEU A 73 -3.22 2.84 -10.36
N ARG A 74 -4.28 3.60 -10.10
CA ARG A 74 -5.64 3.10 -10.00
C ARG A 74 -6.48 3.72 -11.09
N PHE A 75 -7.24 2.92 -11.82
CA PHE A 75 -8.11 3.38 -12.89
C PHE A 75 -9.53 2.80 -12.73
N GLY A 76 -10.52 3.67 -12.59
CA GLY A 76 -11.92 3.28 -12.48
C GLY A 76 -12.44 2.70 -13.79
N LEU A 77 -12.73 1.40 -13.80
CA LEU A 77 -13.30 0.67 -14.93
C LEU A 77 -14.82 0.67 -14.93
N HIS A 78 -15.40 0.67 -13.75
CA HIS A 78 -16.85 0.64 -13.49
C HIS A 78 -17.12 1.29 -12.14
N GLU A 79 -18.36 1.64 -11.82
CA GLU A 79 -18.75 2.21 -10.52
C GLU A 79 -18.41 1.31 -9.31
N ARG A 80 -18.12 0.03 -9.56
CA ARG A 80 -17.77 -0.98 -8.55
C ARG A 80 -16.47 -1.73 -8.86
N ALA A 81 -15.67 -1.25 -9.81
CA ALA A 81 -14.46 -1.97 -10.22
C ALA A 81 -13.37 -1.01 -10.67
N GLU A 82 -12.16 -1.23 -10.20
CA GLU A 82 -10.96 -0.52 -10.66
C GLU A 82 -9.86 -1.48 -11.07
N LEU A 83 -9.04 -1.04 -12.03
CA LEU A 83 -7.75 -1.64 -12.37
C LEU A 83 -6.68 -1.01 -11.49
N ARG A 84 -5.73 -1.84 -11.06
CA ARG A 84 -4.59 -1.46 -10.23
C ARG A 84 -3.30 -1.91 -10.90
N VAL A 85 -2.32 -1.04 -10.94
CA VAL A 85 -0.96 -1.37 -11.41
C VAL A 85 0.02 -0.78 -10.40
N GLU A 86 0.79 -1.63 -9.76
CA GLU A 86 1.75 -1.23 -8.74
C GLU A 86 3.17 -1.55 -9.19
N PHE A 87 4.05 -0.59 -8.98
CA PHE A 87 5.46 -0.68 -9.27
C PHE A 87 6.27 -0.17 -8.08
N THR A 88 7.20 -0.98 -7.62
CA THR A 88 8.05 -0.69 -6.46
C THR A 88 9.50 -0.91 -6.82
N GLY A 89 10.35 -0.05 -6.33
CA GLY A 89 11.79 -0.18 -6.45
C GLY A 89 12.49 -0.07 -5.11
N ASP A 90 13.41 -0.98 -4.83
CA ASP A 90 14.12 -1.06 -3.57
C ASP A 90 15.62 -0.85 -3.72
N LYS A 91 16.20 -0.27 -2.69
CA LYS A 91 17.64 -0.18 -2.51
C LYS A 91 18.01 -0.61 -1.09
N ILE A 92 18.79 -1.67 -1.01
CA ILE A 92 19.30 -2.20 0.26
C ILE A 92 20.64 -1.57 0.59
N PHE A 93 20.81 -1.13 1.83
CA PHE A 93 22.07 -0.66 2.41
C PHE A 93 22.43 -1.55 3.60
N SER A 94 23.63 -2.09 3.64
CA SER A 94 24.13 -2.85 4.76
C SER A 94 25.14 -2.03 5.58
N ASP A 95 25.01 -2.06 6.90
CA ASP A 95 25.94 -1.42 7.82
C ASP A 95 27.26 -2.21 7.95
N HIS A 96 27.22 -3.51 7.59
CA HIS A 96 28.37 -4.42 7.63
C HIS A 96 28.51 -5.12 6.28
N PRO A 97 29.33 -4.57 5.36
CA PRO A 97 29.51 -5.15 4.03
C PRO A 97 30.01 -6.60 4.06
N ASP A 98 30.76 -7.00 5.11
CA ASP A 98 31.31 -8.35 5.25
C ASP A 98 30.28 -9.40 5.74
N THR A 99 29.12 -8.97 6.24
CA THR A 99 28.05 -9.84 6.76
C THR A 99 26.76 -9.72 5.95
N ALA A 100 26.71 -8.85 4.96
CA ALA A 100 25.58 -8.73 4.08
C ALA A 100 25.41 -10.03 3.26
N PRO A 101 24.19 -10.56 3.15
CA PRO A 101 23.95 -11.71 2.29
C PRO A 101 24.12 -11.38 0.79
N LEU A 102 24.33 -10.09 0.47
CA LEU A 102 24.59 -9.58 -0.86
C LEU A 102 25.98 -8.95 -0.88
N GLU A 103 26.79 -9.31 -1.87
CA GLU A 103 28.07 -8.63 -2.14
C GLU A 103 27.81 -7.12 -2.30
N PRO A 104 28.76 -6.23 -1.88
CA PRO A 104 28.60 -4.78 -2.01
C PRO A 104 28.26 -4.30 -3.43
N GLU A 105 28.64 -5.11 -4.44
CA GLU A 105 28.26 -4.86 -5.83
C GLU A 105 26.80 -5.19 -6.11
N ASP A 106 26.15 -6.00 -5.27
CA ASP A 106 24.75 -6.43 -5.39
C ASP A 106 23.79 -5.53 -4.61
N ALA A 107 24.29 -4.61 -3.79
CA ALA A 107 23.51 -3.52 -3.19
C ALA A 107 22.96 -2.56 -4.27
N ARG A 108 22.40 -3.13 -5.32
CA ARG A 108 21.85 -2.43 -6.46
C ARG A 108 20.38 -2.15 -6.23
N TYR A 109 19.96 -1.03 -6.81
CA TYR A 109 18.57 -0.76 -6.98
C TYR A 109 17.93 -1.88 -7.82
N PHE A 110 16.92 -2.55 -7.31
CA PHE A 110 16.14 -3.55 -8.02
C PHE A 110 14.66 -3.15 -8.03
N CYS A 111 13.93 -3.65 -9.02
CA CYS A 111 12.48 -3.47 -9.09
C CYS A 111 11.82 -4.75 -8.63
N GLU A 112 10.84 -4.63 -7.77
CA GLU A 112 9.96 -5.74 -7.42
C GLU A 112 9.14 -6.23 -8.63
N PRO A 113 8.48 -7.40 -8.53
CA PRO A 113 7.51 -7.81 -9.54
C PRO A 113 6.45 -6.73 -9.78
N LEU A 114 6.08 -6.53 -11.04
CA LEU A 114 4.98 -5.65 -11.39
C LEU A 114 3.67 -6.26 -10.89
N ASN A 115 2.98 -5.59 -9.98
CA ASN A 115 1.68 -6.03 -9.52
C ASN A 115 0.57 -5.46 -10.41
N ILE A 116 -0.25 -6.36 -10.96
CA ILE A 116 -1.45 -6.00 -11.73
C ILE A 116 -2.65 -6.62 -11.03
N GLY A 117 -3.64 -5.80 -10.75
CA GLY A 117 -4.77 -6.25 -9.97
C GLY A 117 -6.07 -5.50 -10.25
N THR A 118 -7.07 -5.88 -9.50
CA THR A 118 -8.39 -5.25 -9.51
C THR A 118 -8.95 -5.19 -8.10
N LYS A 119 -9.70 -4.12 -7.80
CA LYS A 119 -10.53 -4.04 -6.60
C LYS A 119 -11.99 -3.97 -7.04
N LEU A 120 -12.82 -4.79 -6.43
CA LEU A 120 -14.25 -4.94 -6.73
C LEU A 120 -15.06 -4.65 -5.47
N MET A 121 -15.91 -3.64 -5.52
CA MET A 121 -16.83 -3.32 -4.44
C MET A 121 -18.01 -4.30 -4.47
N LEU A 122 -18.12 -5.12 -3.44
CA LEU A 122 -19.20 -6.10 -3.27
C LEU A 122 -20.42 -5.45 -2.62
N TRP A 123 -20.19 -4.64 -1.57
CA TRP A 123 -21.22 -3.95 -0.82
C TRP A 123 -20.78 -2.51 -0.47
N PRO A 124 -21.50 -1.48 -0.96
CA PRO A 124 -21.13 -0.08 -0.75
C PRO A 124 -21.51 0.49 0.63
N GLY A 125 -22.10 -0.33 1.50
CA GLY A 125 -22.71 0.14 2.73
C GLY A 125 -24.16 0.59 2.54
N SER A 126 -24.78 1.06 3.61
CA SER A 126 -26.16 1.57 3.60
C SER A 126 -26.36 2.60 4.70
N ASP A 127 -27.12 3.65 4.39
CA ASP A 127 -27.56 4.67 5.35
C ASP A 127 -28.79 4.21 6.18
N GLU A 128 -29.40 3.08 5.83
CA GLU A 128 -30.52 2.53 6.58
C GLU A 128 -30.07 2.11 7.99
N PRO A 129 -30.79 2.54 9.06
CA PRO A 129 -30.37 2.24 10.45
C PRO A 129 -30.21 0.77 10.76
N ARG A 130 -30.93 -0.13 10.07
CA ARG A 130 -30.83 -1.58 10.25
C ARG A 130 -29.60 -2.19 9.57
N LEU A 131 -29.12 -1.57 8.51
CA LEU A 131 -28.02 -2.06 7.66
C LEU A 131 -26.71 -1.31 7.87
N LYS A 132 -26.74 -0.21 8.62
CA LYS A 132 -25.57 0.66 8.87
C LYS A 132 -24.38 -0.07 9.49
N TRP A 133 -24.62 -1.20 10.18
CA TRP A 133 -23.54 -2.01 10.81
C TRP A 133 -22.97 -3.08 9.87
N ILE A 134 -23.58 -3.28 8.70
CA ILE A 134 -22.99 -4.14 7.67
C ILE A 134 -21.86 -3.33 7.03
N PRO A 135 -20.61 -3.82 7.12
CA PRO A 135 -19.46 -3.08 6.62
C PRO A 135 -19.53 -2.87 5.10
N ARG A 136 -19.05 -1.75 4.62
CA ARG A 136 -18.63 -1.65 3.22
C ARG A 136 -17.66 -2.78 2.95
N THR A 137 -17.79 -3.45 1.84
CA THR A 137 -17.03 -4.66 1.56
C THR A 137 -16.51 -4.64 0.15
N SER A 138 -15.22 -4.88 0.00
CA SER A 138 -14.57 -5.06 -1.31
C SER A 138 -13.69 -6.30 -1.31
N VAL A 139 -13.39 -6.79 -2.50
CA VAL A 139 -12.37 -7.81 -2.73
C VAL A 139 -11.29 -7.24 -3.62
N MET A 140 -10.05 -7.50 -3.28
CA MET A 140 -8.88 -7.12 -4.07
C MET A 140 -8.16 -8.39 -4.53
N LEU A 141 -7.77 -8.42 -5.80
CA LEU A 141 -7.03 -9.51 -6.42
C LEU A 141 -5.82 -8.92 -7.14
N ASN A 142 -4.64 -9.42 -6.84
CA ASN A 142 -3.40 -8.97 -7.46
C ASN A 142 -2.56 -10.15 -7.94
N LEU A 143 -1.82 -9.92 -9.03
CA LEU A 143 -0.85 -10.85 -9.60
C LEU A 143 0.49 -10.13 -9.73
N GLY A 144 1.52 -10.63 -9.05
CA GLY A 144 2.90 -10.15 -9.14
C GLY A 144 3.64 -10.85 -10.26
N ILE A 145 4.12 -10.09 -11.24
CA ILE A 145 4.79 -10.60 -12.45
C ILE A 145 6.23 -10.10 -12.46
N PRO A 146 7.25 -10.96 -12.30
CA PRO A 146 8.65 -10.57 -12.39
C PRO A 146 8.98 -10.11 -13.80
N LEU A 147 9.54 -8.90 -13.94
CA LEU A 147 9.86 -8.31 -15.25
C LEU A 147 11.21 -8.75 -15.82
N THR A 148 12.08 -9.31 -14.99
CA THR A 148 13.41 -9.77 -15.40
C THR A 148 13.69 -11.15 -14.81
N LYS A 149 14.62 -11.89 -15.41
CA LYS A 149 15.05 -13.18 -14.91
C LYS A 149 15.65 -13.05 -13.47
N ALA A 150 16.44 -12.01 -13.22
CA ALA A 150 17.03 -11.80 -11.89
C ALA A 150 15.96 -11.60 -10.83
N VAL A 151 14.89 -10.87 -11.12
CA VAL A 151 13.74 -10.72 -10.21
C VAL A 151 12.96 -12.04 -10.10
N ALA A 152 12.76 -12.77 -11.20
CA ALA A 152 12.07 -14.06 -11.19
C ALA A 152 12.81 -15.12 -10.36
N ASP A 153 14.12 -15.08 -10.32
CA ASP A 153 14.93 -16.00 -9.52
C ASP A 153 14.82 -15.71 -8.00
N MET A 154 14.50 -14.46 -7.61
CA MET A 154 14.33 -14.04 -6.21
C MET A 154 12.86 -13.98 -5.78
N MET A 155 12.02 -13.45 -6.64
CA MET A 155 10.59 -13.20 -6.43
C MET A 155 9.82 -13.71 -7.66
N PRO A 156 9.48 -15.01 -7.75
CA PRO A 156 8.70 -15.53 -8.86
C PRO A 156 7.27 -14.99 -8.88
N ILE A 157 6.46 -15.48 -9.80
CA ILE A 157 5.04 -15.11 -9.89
C ILE A 157 4.37 -15.33 -8.55
N SER A 158 3.59 -14.35 -8.11
CA SER A 158 2.85 -14.38 -6.86
C SER A 158 1.41 -13.96 -7.07
N GLY A 159 0.54 -14.36 -6.17
CA GLY A 159 -0.87 -13.98 -6.16
C GLY A 159 -1.30 -13.49 -4.78
N ARG A 160 -2.22 -12.52 -4.75
CA ARG A 160 -2.82 -11.99 -3.52
C ARG A 160 -4.32 -11.85 -3.71
N ALA A 161 -5.08 -12.27 -2.70
CA ALA A 161 -6.52 -12.08 -2.63
C ALA A 161 -6.89 -11.57 -1.23
N ASP A 162 -7.56 -10.41 -1.16
CA ASP A 162 -7.89 -9.74 0.09
C ASP A 162 -9.38 -9.44 0.15
N LEU A 163 -9.96 -9.61 1.34
CA LEU A 163 -11.29 -9.13 1.71
C LEU A 163 -11.12 -7.88 2.58
N LEU A 164 -11.70 -6.80 2.13
CA LEU A 164 -11.60 -5.46 2.70
C LEU A 164 -12.93 -5.04 3.28
N PHE A 165 -12.90 -4.47 4.48
CA PHE A 165 -14.08 -4.06 5.20
C PHE A 165 -13.89 -2.70 5.86
N GLU A 166 -14.93 -1.88 5.86
CA GLU A 166 -14.96 -0.60 6.58
C GLU A 166 -16.32 -0.37 7.25
N ASN A 167 -16.27 0.14 8.47
CA ASN A 167 -17.44 0.61 9.20
C ASN A 167 -17.26 2.07 9.65
N ASP A 168 -18.16 2.94 9.24
CA ASP A 168 -18.23 4.30 9.78
C ASP A 168 -18.86 4.25 11.19
N ILE A 169 -18.00 4.33 12.21
CA ILE A 169 -18.42 4.35 13.62
C ILE A 169 -19.12 5.70 13.92
N THR A 170 -18.48 6.77 13.45
CA THR A 170 -19.04 8.14 13.52
C THR A 170 -18.73 8.86 12.20
N SER A 171 -19.13 10.13 12.07
CA SER A 171 -18.78 10.97 10.91
C SER A 171 -17.28 11.31 10.81
N TRP A 172 -16.50 11.06 11.85
CA TRP A 172 -15.07 11.37 11.94
C TRP A 172 -14.20 10.15 12.26
N LEU A 173 -14.79 8.97 12.49
CA LEU A 173 -14.08 7.74 12.86
C LEU A 173 -14.60 6.58 12.01
N THR A 174 -13.71 5.98 11.24
CA THR A 174 -13.92 4.76 10.47
C THR A 174 -13.04 3.65 11.03
N ALA A 175 -13.61 2.46 11.18
CA ALA A 175 -12.84 1.24 11.45
C ALA A 175 -12.62 0.50 10.13
N GLU A 176 -11.38 0.09 9.88
CA GLU A 176 -10.97 -0.66 8.70
C GLU A 176 -10.40 -2.01 9.13
N TYR A 177 -10.67 -3.06 8.35
CA TYR A 177 -10.08 -4.37 8.58
C TYR A 177 -9.97 -5.16 7.29
N GLU A 178 -8.89 -5.92 7.18
CA GLU A 178 -8.49 -6.67 6.00
C GLU A 178 -8.08 -8.09 6.36
N PHE A 179 -8.47 -9.03 5.50
CA PHE A 179 -8.03 -10.42 5.56
C PHE A 179 -7.48 -10.83 4.21
N GLY A 180 -6.19 -11.09 4.15
CA GLY A 180 -5.46 -11.41 2.93
C GLY A 180 -4.92 -12.84 2.90
N VAL A 181 -4.82 -13.38 1.69
CA VAL A 181 -4.15 -14.63 1.39
C VAL A 181 -3.16 -14.39 0.27
N HIS A 182 -1.88 -14.66 0.53
CA HIS A 182 -0.79 -14.38 -0.38
C HIS A 182 -0.12 -15.68 -0.82
N TRP A 183 -0.08 -15.97 -2.11
CA TRP A 183 0.61 -17.11 -2.69
C TRP A 183 1.92 -16.70 -3.31
N ARG A 184 2.97 -17.39 -2.91
CA ARG A 184 4.28 -17.36 -3.57
C ARG A 184 4.49 -18.69 -4.28
N GLU A 185 4.97 -18.69 -5.52
CA GLU A 185 5.11 -19.91 -6.33
C GLU A 185 5.94 -21.01 -5.65
N TRP A 186 6.98 -20.61 -4.89
CA TRP A 186 7.85 -21.57 -4.19
C TRP A 186 7.30 -22.06 -2.86
N ALA A 187 6.25 -21.44 -2.35
CA ALA A 187 5.68 -21.78 -1.05
C ALA A 187 4.60 -22.84 -1.20
N PRO A 188 4.67 -23.96 -0.46
CA PRO A 188 3.65 -25.00 -0.51
C PRO A 188 2.30 -24.55 0.06
N MET A 189 2.30 -23.51 0.89
CA MET A 189 1.11 -22.92 1.49
C MET A 189 1.11 -21.40 1.36
N PRO A 190 -0.08 -20.78 1.26
CA PRO A 190 -0.17 -19.32 1.25
C PRO A 190 0.14 -18.74 2.63
N ASP A 191 0.63 -17.51 2.64
CA ASP A 191 0.69 -16.69 3.85
C ASP A 191 -0.66 -16.02 4.09
N PHE A 192 -0.97 -15.73 5.36
CA PHE A 192 -2.12 -14.92 5.73
C PHE A 192 -1.67 -13.53 6.15
N PHE A 193 -2.46 -12.56 5.77
CA PHE A 193 -2.34 -11.16 6.18
C PHE A 193 -3.62 -10.73 6.90
N VAL A 194 -3.47 -10.01 7.98
CA VAL A 194 -4.58 -9.39 8.71
C VAL A 194 -4.20 -7.97 9.05
N ALA A 195 -5.08 -7.02 8.79
CA ALA A 195 -4.95 -5.66 9.26
C ALA A 195 -6.21 -5.20 9.98
N PHE A 196 -6.03 -4.33 10.97
CA PHE A 196 -7.11 -3.66 11.67
C PHE A 196 -6.67 -2.26 12.07
N GLY A 197 -7.45 -1.26 11.68
CA GLY A 197 -7.11 0.12 11.92
C GLY A 197 -8.30 1.04 12.15
N PHE A 198 -7.96 2.28 12.48
CA PHE A 198 -8.90 3.38 12.61
C PHE A 198 -8.42 4.58 11.82
N ASP A 199 -9.30 5.11 10.98
CA ASP A 199 -9.14 6.40 10.34
C ASP A 199 -9.90 7.48 11.10
N ILE A 200 -9.24 8.59 11.36
CA ILE A 200 -9.73 9.72 12.15
C ILE A 200 -9.73 10.97 11.28
N ALA A 201 -10.88 11.41 10.82
CA ALA A 201 -11.05 12.67 10.11
C ALA A 201 -11.09 13.85 11.10
N ALA A 202 -9.93 14.39 11.46
CA ALA A 202 -9.84 15.52 12.41
C ALA A 202 -10.45 16.81 11.84
N THR A 203 -10.32 17.02 10.55
CA THR A 203 -10.97 18.11 9.80
C THR A 203 -11.27 17.64 8.38
N GLU A 204 -11.89 18.50 7.54
CA GLU A 204 -12.08 18.19 6.12
C GLU A 204 -10.77 17.98 5.33
N LYS A 205 -9.63 18.44 5.87
CA LYS A 205 -8.33 18.39 5.20
C LYS A 205 -7.28 17.59 5.94
N LEU A 206 -7.48 17.30 7.21
CA LEU A 206 -6.50 16.66 8.07
C LEU A 206 -7.08 15.39 8.64
N GLY A 207 -6.44 14.28 8.38
CA GLY A 207 -6.74 12.96 8.93
C GLY A 207 -5.55 12.38 9.67
N PHE A 208 -5.84 11.43 10.53
CA PHE A 208 -4.87 10.56 11.20
C PHE A 208 -5.32 9.13 11.03
N PHE A 209 -4.38 8.21 11.10
CA PHE A 209 -4.70 6.80 11.20
C PHE A 209 -3.81 6.11 12.24
N ILE A 210 -4.27 4.98 12.72
CA ILE A 210 -3.50 4.02 13.51
C ILE A 210 -3.93 2.63 13.08
N GLU A 211 -2.97 1.76 12.81
CA GLU A 211 -3.22 0.42 12.28
C GLU A 211 -2.31 -0.61 12.96
N ASN A 212 -2.86 -1.77 13.22
CA ASN A 212 -2.12 -2.99 13.49
C ASN A 212 -2.23 -3.90 12.28
N TYR A 213 -1.11 -4.49 11.85
CA TYR A 213 -1.11 -5.47 10.78
C TYR A 213 -0.16 -6.63 11.08
N ASP A 214 -0.56 -7.82 10.67
CA ASP A 214 0.08 -9.07 11.04
C ASP A 214 0.27 -9.96 9.81
N TYR A 215 1.46 -10.55 9.70
CA TYR A 215 1.77 -11.57 8.72
C TYR A 215 1.93 -12.92 9.41
N PHE A 216 1.31 -13.96 8.85
CA PHE A 216 1.40 -15.34 9.28
C PHE A 216 2.03 -16.19 8.17
N ASP A 217 3.28 -16.58 8.34
CA ASP A 217 4.02 -17.45 7.41
C ASP A 217 3.61 -18.89 7.63
N CYS A 218 2.81 -19.44 6.70
CA CYS A 218 2.26 -20.79 6.80
C CYS A 218 3.21 -21.89 6.34
N ASP A 219 4.32 -21.58 5.68
CA ASP A 219 5.31 -22.59 5.30
C ASP A 219 5.91 -23.29 6.51
N HIS A 220 5.88 -22.63 7.65
CA HIS A 220 6.36 -23.16 8.92
C HIS A 220 5.28 -23.84 9.76
N LEU A 221 4.01 -23.84 9.34
CA LEU A 221 2.91 -24.53 10.04
C LEU A 221 2.95 -26.04 9.87
N ASN A 222 3.58 -26.57 8.83
CA ASN A 222 3.55 -27.99 8.47
C ASN A 222 4.71 -28.83 8.98
N VAL A 223 5.64 -28.24 9.72
CA VAL A 223 6.80 -29.00 10.17
C VAL A 223 6.60 -29.51 11.57
N ASP A 224 6.46 -30.84 11.63
CA ASP A 224 6.57 -31.71 12.78
C ASP A 224 6.46 -31.06 14.17
N ILE A 225 5.44 -31.43 14.87
CA ILE A 225 4.88 -30.98 16.14
C ILE A 225 5.89 -30.74 17.30
N LYS A 226 7.17 -30.90 17.08
CA LYS A 226 8.21 -30.85 18.13
C LYS A 226 9.13 -29.63 18.10
N GLY A 227 8.61 -28.42 17.85
CA GLY A 227 9.41 -27.24 18.12
C GLY A 227 9.34 -26.09 17.13
N TYR A 228 8.42 -26.09 16.22
CA TYR A 228 8.19 -24.96 15.31
C TYR A 228 7.04 -24.09 15.79
N SER A 229 7.37 -22.87 16.10
CA SER A 229 6.37 -21.81 16.23
C SER A 229 6.03 -21.30 14.81
N THR A 230 4.75 -21.09 14.54
CA THR A 230 4.29 -20.25 13.43
C THR A 230 5.11 -18.98 13.41
N LYS A 231 5.74 -18.66 12.28
CA LYS A 231 6.35 -17.36 12.15
C LYS A 231 5.24 -16.36 11.91
N TYR A 232 5.12 -15.42 12.79
CA TYR A 232 4.20 -14.30 12.65
C TYR A 232 4.83 -13.03 13.19
N ASP A 233 4.43 -11.93 12.61
CA ASP A 233 4.84 -10.59 12.94
C ASP A 233 3.62 -9.76 13.30
N VAL A 234 3.71 -9.04 14.40
CA VAL A 234 2.72 -8.07 14.86
C VAL A 234 3.31 -6.68 14.72
N ASN A 235 2.73 -5.87 13.89
CA ASN A 235 3.22 -4.54 13.56
C ASN A 235 2.20 -3.47 13.92
N LEU A 236 2.67 -2.30 14.24
CA LEU A 236 1.87 -1.12 14.49
C LEU A 236 2.40 0.04 13.66
N ASP A 237 1.51 0.72 12.97
CA ASP A 237 1.83 1.98 12.33
C ASP A 237 0.77 3.05 12.59
N PHE A 238 1.16 4.28 12.30
CA PHE A 238 0.32 5.45 12.45
C PHE A 238 0.83 6.56 11.54
N GLY A 239 -0.06 7.45 11.20
CA GLY A 239 0.34 8.55 10.33
C GLY A 239 -0.69 9.65 10.23
N VAL A 240 -0.38 10.57 9.35
CA VAL A 240 -1.17 11.76 9.08
C VAL A 240 -1.38 11.92 7.58
N THR A 241 -2.58 12.32 7.22
CA THR A 241 -2.96 12.68 5.85
C THR A 241 -3.37 14.14 5.80
N TYR A 242 -2.94 14.86 4.75
CA TYR A 242 -3.31 16.24 4.53
C TYR A 242 -3.76 16.46 3.09
N MET A 243 -4.94 17.01 2.90
CA MET A 243 -5.52 17.34 1.61
C MET A 243 -5.48 18.84 1.34
N PRO A 244 -4.38 19.38 0.78
CA PRO A 244 -4.32 20.80 0.40
C PRO A 244 -5.38 21.14 -0.65
N HIS A 245 -5.74 20.18 -1.48
CA HIS A 245 -6.73 20.27 -2.54
C HIS A 245 -7.52 18.96 -2.61
N PRO A 246 -8.83 18.93 -2.95
CA PRO A 246 -9.60 17.69 -3.04
C PRO A 246 -8.98 16.59 -3.92
N ARG A 247 -8.20 16.96 -4.92
CA ARG A 247 -7.52 16.04 -5.84
C ARG A 247 -6.11 15.62 -5.38
N VAL A 248 -5.60 16.17 -4.28
CA VAL A 248 -4.23 15.93 -3.82
C VAL A 248 -4.24 15.60 -2.35
N GLN A 249 -3.68 14.47 -2.00
CA GLN A 249 -3.38 14.09 -0.63
C GLN A 249 -1.86 13.98 -0.47
N LEU A 250 -1.36 14.51 0.62
CA LEU A 250 -0.02 14.29 1.14
C LEU A 250 -0.14 13.39 2.36
N ASP A 251 0.76 12.47 2.52
CA ASP A 251 0.78 11.56 3.66
C ASP A 251 2.17 11.41 4.25
N MET A 252 2.21 11.11 5.54
CA MET A 252 3.42 10.76 6.26
C MET A 252 3.05 9.74 7.34
N TYR A 253 3.87 8.71 7.49
CA TYR A 253 3.63 7.63 8.43
C TYR A 253 4.92 7.08 9.01
N ALA A 254 4.79 6.41 10.14
CA ALA A 254 5.84 5.65 10.77
C ALA A 254 5.24 4.42 11.43
N GLY A 255 6.03 3.36 11.52
CA GLY A 255 5.61 2.14 12.17
C GLY A 255 6.79 1.34 12.72
N PHE A 256 6.47 0.29 13.44
CA PHE A 256 7.45 -0.60 14.02
C PHE A 256 6.86 -1.98 14.31
N ASN A 257 7.74 -2.97 14.36
CA ASN A 257 7.37 -4.32 14.78
C ASN A 257 7.22 -4.37 16.30
N CYS A 258 6.05 -4.74 16.78
CA CYS A 258 5.75 -4.93 18.19
C CYS A 258 6.21 -6.29 18.70
N TYR A 259 6.05 -7.31 17.86
CA TYR A 259 6.39 -8.69 18.16
C TYR A 259 6.71 -9.43 16.86
N ALA A 260 7.76 -10.23 16.88
CA ALA A 260 8.07 -11.21 15.84
C ALA A 260 8.51 -12.51 16.52
N THR A 261 8.29 -13.62 15.86
CA THR A 261 8.83 -14.93 16.29
C THR A 261 10.35 -14.95 16.18
N ASP A 262 10.92 -14.18 15.27
CA ASP A 262 12.35 -13.87 15.25
C ASP A 262 12.67 -12.74 16.23
N ALA A 263 13.48 -13.05 17.25
CA ALA A 263 13.82 -12.10 18.31
C ALA A 263 14.68 -10.92 17.82
N ILE A 264 15.36 -11.05 16.68
CA ILE A 264 16.30 -10.05 16.16
C ILE A 264 15.54 -8.78 15.70
N VAL A 265 14.33 -8.95 15.17
CA VAL A 265 13.56 -7.85 14.57
C VAL A 265 12.52 -7.23 15.50
N ARG A 266 12.53 -7.53 16.80
CA ARG A 266 11.53 -7.01 17.75
C ARG A 266 11.77 -5.57 18.19
N GLY A 267 10.67 -4.80 18.20
CA GLY A 267 10.57 -3.49 18.81
C GLY A 267 11.14 -2.34 17.97
N PRO A 268 10.83 -1.09 18.34
CA PRO A 268 11.16 0.10 17.52
C PRO A 268 12.64 0.35 17.30
N LYS A 269 13.50 -0.21 18.14
CA LYS A 269 14.95 -0.11 17.99
C LYS A 269 15.50 -1.06 16.94
N ASN A 270 14.78 -2.11 16.64
CA ASN A 270 15.25 -3.22 15.82
C ASN A 270 14.50 -3.32 14.49
N ASN A 271 13.31 -2.78 14.42
CA ASN A 271 12.53 -2.75 13.18
C ASN A 271 11.56 -1.58 13.26
N CYS A 272 11.88 -0.53 12.52
CA CYS A 272 11.01 0.61 12.39
C CYS A 272 11.11 1.16 10.96
N TYR A 273 10.05 1.76 10.50
CA TYR A 273 10.01 2.39 9.20
C TYR A 273 9.31 3.74 9.27
N PHE A 274 9.60 4.56 8.30
CA PHE A 274 8.87 5.79 8.06
C PHE A 274 8.75 6.03 6.56
N GLY A 275 7.68 6.68 6.18
CA GLY A 275 7.45 7.01 4.79
C GLY A 275 6.66 8.29 4.63
N PHE A 276 6.68 8.79 3.41
CA PHE A 276 5.80 9.87 2.98
C PHE A 276 5.39 9.66 1.52
N GLY A 277 4.27 10.26 1.15
CA GLY A 277 3.77 10.11 -0.19
C GLY A 277 2.87 11.23 -0.64
N VAL A 278 2.48 11.11 -1.88
CA VAL A 278 1.51 11.97 -2.53
C VAL A 278 0.55 11.13 -3.37
N THR A 279 -0.71 11.46 -3.24
CA THR A 279 -1.78 10.92 -4.08
C THR A 279 -2.34 12.03 -4.93
N TRP A 280 -2.55 11.74 -6.20
CA TRP A 280 -3.15 12.68 -7.12
C TRP A 280 -4.25 12.04 -7.96
N LEU A 281 -5.43 12.70 -7.94
CA LEU A 281 -6.61 12.29 -8.67
C LEU A 281 -6.74 13.09 -9.98
N TYR A 282 -6.85 12.39 -11.09
CA TYR A 282 -7.07 12.97 -12.41
C TYR A 282 -8.40 12.50 -13.02
N TYR A 283 -9.19 13.46 -13.50
CA TYR A 283 -10.40 13.20 -14.27
C TYR A 283 -10.74 14.36 -15.21
N SER A 284 -11.45 14.04 -16.30
CA SER A 284 -11.84 15.01 -17.31
C SER A 284 -13.05 15.83 -16.86
N LYS A 285 -13.11 17.12 -17.22
CA LYS A 285 -14.27 18.01 -16.97
C LYS A 285 -15.63 17.46 -17.49
N LYS A 286 -15.62 16.62 -18.52
CA LYS A 286 -16.85 15.96 -19.01
C LYS A 286 -17.45 14.96 -18.01
N HIS A 287 -16.73 14.60 -16.98
CA HIS A 287 -17.16 13.64 -15.99
C HIS A 287 -18.10 14.28 -14.95
N ASP A 288 -17.89 15.56 -14.63
CA ASP A 288 -18.71 16.32 -13.67
C ASP A 288 -20.14 16.57 -14.18
N SER A 289 -20.36 16.61 -15.50
CA SER A 289 -21.65 16.95 -16.10
C SER A 289 -22.63 15.78 -16.27
N ARG A 290 -22.25 14.55 -15.94
CA ARG A 290 -23.10 13.34 -16.11
C ARG A 290 -23.92 12.97 -14.87
N LYS A 291 -23.76 13.68 -13.76
CA LYS A 291 -24.49 13.44 -12.50
C LYS A 291 -25.50 14.54 -12.15
N GLN A 292 -25.83 15.43 -13.10
CA GLN A 292 -26.94 16.37 -12.98
C GLN A 292 -28.23 15.84 -13.64
#